data_c8a380db60ddc667c52ec82e34833080
#
_entry.id   c8a380db60ddc667c52ec82e34833080
#
_cell.length_a   1.000
_cell.length_b   1.000
_cell.length_c   1.000
_cell.angle_alpha   90.00
_cell.angle_beta   90.00
_cell.angle_gamma   90.00
#
_symmetry.space_group_name_H-M   'P 1'
#
loop_
_entity.id
_entity.type
_entity.pdbx_description
1 polymer ?
#
loop_
_entity_poly.entity_id
_entity_poly.type
_entity_poly.pdbx_seq_one_letter_code
_entity_poly.pdbx_strand_id
1 'polypeptide(L)'
;ATAPASTLVAFSGGNHGIGVAYAARCFNKRAIIYLPSWAPPFKKNIIESFGAELRILDDPMHLIYEKAIAFAQQNTASFIHPYDDLDVIYGAGTIGLELDHSLRPDRWLVGVGGGGLISGLTMALPTQKVLPVESLLCPSLHEAQLNNHPVLVTSSGIAQSGLGAPSIGQYNWEIISQKSHPVMRVSDEMIQSAQNWLWNHCRILSEPSGATALAALFDDSWQFSTDPVGVILCGANTAEMPS
;
A
#
# COMPACT_ATOMS: atom_id res chain seq x y z
N ALA A 1 -29.52 3.49 -6.21
CA ALA A 1 -28.09 3.82 -6.24
C ALA A 1 -27.94 5.33 -6.36
N THR A 2 -27.32 6.00 -5.39
CA THR A 2 -26.97 7.42 -5.49
C THR A 2 -25.93 7.59 -6.59
N ALA A 3 -26.06 8.66 -7.40
CA ALA A 3 -25.04 8.95 -8.42
C ALA A 3 -23.68 9.08 -7.75
N PRO A 4 -22.60 8.52 -8.34
CA PRO A 4 -21.27 8.60 -7.75
C PRO A 4 -20.86 10.07 -7.60
N ALA A 5 -20.30 10.42 -6.44
CA ALA A 5 -19.89 11.79 -6.14
C ALA A 5 -18.99 12.37 -7.24
N SER A 6 -19.18 13.63 -7.56
CA SER A 6 -18.37 14.35 -8.56
C SER A 6 -16.97 14.73 -8.02
N THR A 7 -16.81 14.70 -6.71
CA THR A 7 -15.57 15.08 -6.01
C THR A 7 -15.07 13.92 -5.17
N LEU A 8 -13.80 13.58 -5.33
CA LEU A 8 -13.08 12.60 -4.53
C LEU A 8 -12.17 13.33 -3.54
N VAL A 9 -12.13 12.87 -2.31
CA VAL A 9 -11.28 13.41 -1.25
C VAL A 9 -10.38 12.31 -0.73
N ALA A 10 -9.10 12.59 -0.55
CA ALA A 10 -8.18 11.66 0.10
C ALA A 10 -7.24 12.39 1.04
N PHE A 11 -6.70 11.65 2.00
CA PHE A 11 -5.60 12.06 2.85
C PHE A 11 -4.39 11.19 2.55
N SER A 12 -3.43 11.73 1.82
CA SER A 12 -2.16 11.05 1.54
C SER A 12 -1.19 11.96 0.80
N GLY A 13 0.01 12.11 1.34
CA GLY A 13 1.16 12.72 0.62
C GLY A 13 1.99 11.71 -0.19
N GLY A 14 1.49 10.49 -0.40
CA GLY A 14 2.19 9.38 -1.07
C GLY A 14 1.42 8.78 -2.25
N ASN A 15 1.67 7.50 -2.51
CA ASN A 15 1.13 6.76 -3.67
C ASN A 15 -0.40 6.78 -3.77
N HIS A 16 -1.09 6.69 -2.64
CA HIS A 16 -2.56 6.74 -2.62
C HIS A 16 -3.09 8.10 -3.12
N GLY A 17 -2.52 9.22 -2.65
CA GLY A 17 -2.91 10.56 -3.12
C GLY A 17 -2.70 10.73 -4.63
N ILE A 18 -1.57 10.23 -5.14
CA ILE A 18 -1.27 10.22 -6.59
C ILE A 18 -2.30 9.35 -7.33
N GLY A 19 -2.59 8.16 -6.82
CA GLY A 19 -3.56 7.24 -7.42
C GLY A 19 -4.97 7.83 -7.49
N VAL A 20 -5.44 8.49 -6.42
CA VAL A 20 -6.74 9.16 -6.39
C VAL A 20 -6.79 10.34 -7.38
N ALA A 21 -5.72 11.15 -7.45
CA ALA A 21 -5.62 12.26 -8.40
C ALA A 21 -5.66 11.76 -9.85
N TYR A 22 -4.89 10.72 -10.16
CA TYR A 22 -4.88 10.09 -11.48
C TYR A 22 -6.26 9.51 -11.85
N ALA A 23 -6.87 8.74 -10.97
CA ALA A 23 -8.19 8.16 -11.19
C ALA A 23 -9.25 9.25 -11.41
N ALA A 24 -9.24 10.29 -10.60
CA ALA A 24 -10.16 11.43 -10.76
C ALA A 24 -10.03 12.05 -12.16
N ARG A 25 -8.80 12.27 -12.64
CA ARG A 25 -8.54 12.76 -14.00
C ARG A 25 -9.11 11.81 -15.06
N CYS A 26 -8.89 10.50 -14.94
CA CYS A 26 -9.39 9.51 -15.89
C CYS A 26 -10.93 9.49 -15.99
N PHE A 27 -11.61 9.75 -14.87
CA PHE A 27 -13.07 9.73 -14.79
C PHE A 27 -13.71 11.12 -14.81
N ASN A 28 -12.95 12.16 -15.18
CA ASN A 28 -13.42 13.57 -15.21
C ASN A 28 -14.08 14.02 -13.89
N LYS A 29 -13.48 13.60 -12.76
CA LYS A 29 -13.89 13.99 -11.42
C LYS A 29 -12.91 15.01 -10.82
N ARG A 30 -13.40 15.82 -9.88
CA ARG A 30 -12.53 16.66 -9.07
C ARG A 30 -11.86 15.83 -8.00
N ALA A 31 -10.57 16.05 -7.75
CA ALA A 31 -9.85 15.48 -6.61
C ALA A 31 -9.37 16.58 -5.66
N ILE A 32 -9.50 16.34 -4.37
CA ILE A 32 -8.97 17.19 -3.31
C ILE A 32 -8.12 16.30 -2.40
N ILE A 33 -6.82 16.58 -2.35
CA ILE A 33 -5.88 15.78 -1.58
C ILE A 33 -5.38 16.58 -0.39
N TYR A 34 -5.69 16.08 0.81
CA TYR A 34 -5.17 16.60 2.06
C TYR A 34 -3.82 15.99 2.37
N LEU A 35 -2.84 16.82 2.72
CA LEU A 35 -1.50 16.36 3.04
C LEU A 35 -0.80 17.33 3.99
N PRO A 36 0.19 16.84 4.77
CA PRO A 36 0.96 17.69 5.66
C PRO A 36 1.94 18.58 4.88
N SER A 37 2.30 19.72 5.45
CA SER A 37 3.24 20.69 4.85
C SER A 37 4.60 20.07 4.54
N TRP A 38 5.07 19.16 5.37
CA TRP A 38 6.35 18.45 5.21
C TRP A 38 6.34 17.33 4.15
N ALA A 39 5.20 17.03 3.51
CA ALA A 39 5.17 16.06 2.42
C ALA A 39 6.15 16.47 1.29
N PRO A 40 6.90 15.50 0.72
CA PRO A 40 7.95 15.81 -0.26
C PRO A 40 7.44 16.63 -1.45
N PRO A 41 8.16 17.70 -1.85
CA PRO A 41 7.72 18.58 -2.96
C PRO A 41 7.46 17.83 -4.26
N PHE A 42 8.30 16.85 -4.62
CA PHE A 42 8.11 16.09 -5.85
C PHE A 42 6.78 15.33 -5.89
N LYS A 43 6.32 14.79 -4.75
CA LYS A 43 5.02 14.12 -4.66
C LYS A 43 3.86 15.09 -4.80
N LYS A 44 3.96 16.29 -4.22
CA LYS A 44 3.00 17.38 -4.40
C LYS A 44 2.86 17.74 -5.88
N ASN A 45 3.99 17.95 -6.56
CA ASN A 45 4.03 18.29 -7.98
C ASN A 45 3.36 17.20 -8.86
N ILE A 46 3.58 15.91 -8.55
CA ILE A 46 2.94 14.81 -9.28
C ILE A 46 1.41 14.86 -9.09
N ILE A 47 0.93 15.03 -7.85
CA ILE A 47 -0.51 15.12 -7.57
C ILE A 47 -1.14 16.31 -8.32
N GLU A 48 -0.51 17.49 -8.28
CA GLU A 48 -0.98 18.68 -9.00
C GLU A 48 -0.96 18.49 -10.52
N SER A 49 0.02 17.77 -11.07
CA SER A 49 0.11 17.49 -12.51
C SER A 49 -1.08 16.69 -13.05
N PHE A 50 -1.78 15.95 -12.18
CA PHE A 50 -3.04 15.27 -12.50
C PHE A 50 -4.27 16.17 -12.35
N GLY A 51 -4.10 17.44 -11.95
CA GLY A 51 -5.18 18.40 -11.81
C GLY A 51 -5.91 18.35 -10.46
N ALA A 52 -5.35 17.69 -9.45
CA ALA A 52 -5.92 17.67 -8.12
C ALA A 52 -5.64 18.96 -7.34
N GLU A 53 -6.60 19.38 -6.53
CA GLU A 53 -6.45 20.46 -5.56
C GLU A 53 -5.71 19.93 -4.32
N LEU A 54 -4.61 20.60 -3.93
CA LEU A 54 -3.90 20.27 -2.69
C LEU A 54 -4.43 21.12 -1.53
N ARG A 55 -4.66 20.46 -0.39
CA ARG A 55 -4.91 21.11 0.90
C ARG A 55 -3.79 20.77 1.87
N ILE A 56 -2.82 21.67 1.92
CA ILE A 56 -1.58 21.52 2.69
C ILE A 56 -1.83 22.13 4.07
N LEU A 57 -1.64 21.32 5.12
CA LEU A 57 -1.89 21.71 6.50
C LEU A 57 -0.66 21.42 7.39
N ASP A 58 -0.49 22.22 8.43
CA ASP A 58 0.56 22.07 9.46
C ASP A 58 0.09 21.35 10.72
N ASP A 59 -1.12 20.82 10.68
CA ASP A 59 -1.72 20.09 11.80
C ASP A 59 -1.09 18.69 11.96
N PRO A 60 -1.23 18.05 13.12
CA PRO A 60 -0.97 16.64 13.32
C PRO A 60 -1.74 15.76 12.33
N MET A 61 -1.14 14.65 11.90
CA MET A 61 -1.67 13.76 10.86
C MET A 61 -3.13 13.34 11.10
N HIS A 62 -3.48 12.98 12.33
CA HIS A 62 -4.85 12.58 12.68
C HIS A 62 -5.86 13.71 12.47
N LEU A 63 -5.48 14.97 12.79
CA LEU A 63 -6.35 16.12 12.57
C LEU A 63 -6.52 16.45 11.09
N ILE A 64 -5.47 16.28 10.27
CA ILE A 64 -5.58 16.45 8.81
C ILE A 64 -6.53 15.40 8.24
N TYR A 65 -6.43 14.16 8.70
CA TYR A 65 -7.31 13.06 8.32
C TYR A 65 -8.78 13.36 8.69
N GLU A 66 -9.03 13.78 9.93
CA GLU A 66 -10.37 14.16 10.38
C GLU A 66 -10.96 15.33 9.57
N LYS A 67 -10.16 16.35 9.25
CA LYS A 67 -10.57 17.48 8.40
C LYS A 67 -10.93 17.02 6.99
N ALA A 68 -10.20 16.06 6.42
CA ALA A 68 -10.51 15.50 5.10
C ALA A 68 -11.86 14.75 5.10
N ILE A 69 -12.11 13.93 6.10
CA ILE A 69 -13.40 13.24 6.28
C ILE A 69 -14.55 14.23 6.47
N ALA A 70 -14.38 15.19 7.39
CA ALA A 70 -15.41 16.19 7.68
C ALA A 70 -15.76 17.01 6.41
N PHE A 71 -14.74 17.38 5.62
CA PHE A 71 -14.97 18.06 4.36
C PHE A 71 -15.78 17.20 3.38
N ALA A 72 -15.43 15.92 3.23
CA ALA A 72 -16.15 15.01 2.33
C ALA A 72 -17.62 14.87 2.73
N GLN A 73 -17.92 14.73 4.02
CA GLN A 73 -19.27 14.63 4.55
C GLN A 73 -20.10 15.91 4.32
N GLN A 74 -19.50 17.09 4.56
CA GLN A 74 -20.17 18.38 4.42
C GLN A 74 -20.43 18.79 2.96
N ASN A 75 -19.69 18.25 2.00
CA ASN A 75 -19.70 18.67 0.61
C ASN A 75 -20.21 17.60 -0.37
N THR A 76 -20.86 16.55 0.14
CA THR A 76 -21.37 15.44 -0.70
C THR A 76 -20.27 14.85 -1.60
N ALA A 77 -19.04 14.75 -1.05
CA ALA A 77 -17.89 14.18 -1.72
C ALA A 77 -17.58 12.76 -1.18
N SER A 78 -16.94 11.91 -1.99
CA SER A 78 -16.49 10.59 -1.54
C SER A 78 -15.11 10.70 -0.93
N PHE A 79 -14.97 10.33 0.35
CA PHE A 79 -13.66 10.11 0.96
C PHE A 79 -13.14 8.73 0.55
N ILE A 80 -11.97 8.68 -0.06
CA ILE A 80 -11.31 7.45 -0.51
C ILE A 80 -10.26 7.08 0.52
N HIS A 81 -10.54 6.04 1.32
CA HIS A 81 -9.60 5.56 2.33
C HIS A 81 -8.42 4.82 1.67
N PRO A 82 -7.17 4.97 2.16
CA PRO A 82 -6.00 4.42 1.48
C PRO A 82 -5.94 2.88 1.44
N TYR A 83 -6.65 2.18 2.29
CA TYR A 83 -6.62 0.71 2.36
C TYR A 83 -7.84 0.06 3.01
N ASP A 84 -8.57 0.74 3.90
CA ASP A 84 -9.71 0.18 4.63
C ASP A 84 -11.04 0.62 4.00
N ASP A 85 -11.22 0.23 2.75
CA ASP A 85 -12.38 0.53 1.92
C ASP A 85 -12.55 -0.63 0.93
N LEU A 86 -13.74 -1.21 0.87
CA LEU A 86 -14.01 -2.39 0.04
C LEU A 86 -13.78 -2.12 -1.45
N ASP A 87 -14.14 -0.95 -1.97
CA ASP A 87 -13.92 -0.60 -3.37
C ASP A 87 -12.42 -0.49 -3.68
N VAL A 88 -11.61 0.05 -2.74
CA VAL A 88 -10.16 0.10 -2.86
C VAL A 88 -9.54 -1.30 -2.79
N ILE A 89 -10.03 -2.15 -1.89
CA ILE A 89 -9.61 -3.56 -1.77
C ILE A 89 -9.93 -4.33 -3.05
N TYR A 90 -11.14 -4.19 -3.60
CA TYR A 90 -11.52 -4.83 -4.87
C TYR A 90 -10.68 -4.32 -6.04
N GLY A 91 -10.42 -3.01 -6.10
CA GLY A 91 -9.52 -2.42 -7.08
C GLY A 91 -8.12 -3.02 -7.02
N ALA A 92 -7.54 -3.18 -5.81
CA ALA A 92 -6.26 -3.84 -5.63
C ALA A 92 -6.30 -5.33 -6.03
N GLY A 93 -7.43 -6.00 -5.83
CA GLY A 93 -7.66 -7.40 -6.23
C GLY A 93 -7.60 -7.64 -7.74
N THR A 94 -7.83 -6.61 -8.57
CA THR A 94 -7.73 -6.74 -10.04
C THR A 94 -6.34 -7.17 -10.49
N ILE A 95 -5.29 -6.86 -9.74
CA ILE A 95 -3.93 -7.36 -9.99
C ILE A 95 -3.93 -8.90 -10.06
N GLY A 96 -4.64 -9.56 -9.15
CA GLY A 96 -4.74 -11.02 -9.15
C GLY A 96 -5.46 -11.57 -10.39
N LEU A 97 -6.37 -10.80 -10.98
CA LEU A 97 -7.05 -11.18 -12.23
C LEU A 97 -6.17 -11.01 -13.48
N GLU A 98 -5.19 -10.09 -13.40
CA GLU A 98 -4.25 -9.81 -14.50
C GLU A 98 -3.06 -10.76 -14.51
N LEU A 99 -2.79 -11.47 -13.40
CA LEU A 99 -1.66 -12.39 -13.32
C LEU A 99 -1.79 -13.51 -14.33
N ASP A 100 -0.70 -13.77 -15.05
CA ASP A 100 -0.66 -14.85 -16.03
C ASP A 100 -0.81 -16.21 -15.34
N HIS A 101 -1.92 -16.85 -15.61
CA HIS A 101 -2.22 -18.18 -15.11
C HIS A 101 -1.31 -19.28 -15.68
N SER A 102 -0.48 -19.00 -16.70
CA SER A 102 0.47 -19.97 -17.27
C SER A 102 1.62 -20.29 -16.31
N LEU A 103 2.09 -19.31 -15.54
CA LEU A 103 3.19 -19.48 -14.58
C LEU A 103 2.73 -20.03 -13.22
N ARG A 104 1.51 -19.78 -12.82
CA ARG A 104 0.79 -20.22 -11.60
C ARG A 104 1.69 -20.59 -10.43
N PRO A 105 2.44 -19.63 -9.84
CA PRO A 105 3.14 -19.94 -8.63
C PRO A 105 2.13 -20.27 -7.53
N ASP A 106 2.42 -21.28 -6.72
CA ASP A 106 1.55 -21.65 -5.60
C ASP A 106 1.50 -20.59 -4.50
N ARG A 107 2.48 -19.67 -4.52
CA ARG A 107 2.69 -18.66 -3.47
C ARG A 107 3.02 -17.31 -4.07
N TRP A 108 2.47 -16.26 -3.45
CA TRP A 108 2.71 -14.86 -3.79
C TRP A 108 3.19 -14.10 -2.57
N LEU A 109 4.38 -13.48 -2.65
CA LEU A 109 4.88 -12.56 -1.63
C LEU A 109 4.35 -11.17 -1.88
N VAL A 110 3.77 -10.55 -0.85
CA VAL A 110 3.09 -9.26 -0.94
C VAL A 110 3.49 -8.36 0.21
N GLY A 111 3.96 -7.15 -0.08
CA GLY A 111 4.24 -6.13 0.92
C GLY A 111 2.97 -5.67 1.65
N VAL A 112 3.04 -5.56 2.98
CA VAL A 112 1.88 -5.19 3.82
C VAL A 112 2.16 -3.90 4.58
N GLY A 113 1.26 -2.94 4.43
CA GLY A 113 1.07 -1.79 5.31
C GLY A 113 -0.32 -1.88 5.93
N GLY A 114 -1.29 -1.10 5.46
CA GLY A 114 -2.68 -1.16 5.93
C GLY A 114 -3.49 -2.39 5.50
N GLY A 115 -2.97 -3.22 4.59
CA GLY A 115 -3.56 -4.51 4.21
C GLY A 115 -4.42 -4.50 2.94
N GLY A 116 -4.69 -3.36 2.31
CA GLY A 116 -5.58 -3.30 1.14
C GLY A 116 -5.13 -4.16 -0.03
N LEU A 117 -3.84 -4.14 -0.36
CA LEU A 117 -3.28 -4.93 -1.46
C LEU A 117 -3.37 -6.44 -1.20
N ILE A 118 -2.90 -6.89 -0.04
CA ILE A 118 -2.91 -8.32 0.27
C ILE A 118 -4.33 -8.85 0.41
N SER A 119 -5.27 -8.07 0.95
CA SER A 119 -6.68 -8.45 1.04
C SER A 119 -7.30 -8.65 -0.34
N GLY A 120 -7.08 -7.70 -1.25
CA GLY A 120 -7.55 -7.79 -2.63
C GLY A 120 -6.99 -9.02 -3.34
N LEU A 121 -5.68 -9.27 -3.23
CA LEU A 121 -5.03 -10.45 -3.82
C LEU A 121 -5.53 -11.76 -3.19
N THR A 122 -5.74 -11.80 -1.87
CA THR A 122 -6.27 -12.97 -1.18
C THR A 122 -7.66 -13.35 -1.68
N MET A 123 -8.49 -12.36 -2.00
CA MET A 123 -9.82 -12.59 -2.58
C MET A 123 -9.75 -13.05 -4.04
N ALA A 124 -8.85 -12.45 -4.83
CA ALA A 124 -8.72 -12.75 -6.26
C ALA A 124 -8.00 -14.08 -6.53
N LEU A 125 -7.18 -14.57 -5.60
CA LEU A 125 -6.37 -15.78 -5.71
C LEU A 125 -6.77 -16.82 -4.62
N PRO A 126 -7.98 -17.35 -4.64
CA PRO A 126 -8.51 -18.15 -3.52
C PRO A 126 -7.80 -19.49 -3.32
N THR A 127 -7.17 -20.04 -4.36
CA THR A 127 -6.46 -21.33 -4.34
C THR A 127 -4.96 -21.22 -4.12
N GLN A 128 -4.40 -20.01 -4.17
CA GLN A 128 -2.98 -19.74 -4.01
C GLN A 128 -2.70 -19.16 -2.62
N LYS A 129 -1.47 -19.33 -2.15
CA LYS A 129 -1.04 -18.76 -0.88
C LYS A 129 -0.53 -17.34 -1.09
N VAL A 130 -1.23 -16.36 -0.58
CA VAL A 130 -0.79 -14.96 -0.56
C VAL A 130 -0.10 -14.71 0.78
N LEU A 131 1.23 -14.60 0.76
CA LEU A 131 2.08 -14.54 1.94
C LEU A 131 2.43 -13.08 2.27
N PRO A 132 2.12 -12.60 3.48
CA PRO A 132 2.41 -11.24 3.90
C PRO A 132 3.89 -11.04 4.21
N VAL A 133 4.46 -9.93 3.73
CA VAL A 133 5.81 -9.47 4.08
C VAL A 133 5.73 -8.06 4.65
N GLU A 134 6.26 -7.84 5.84
CA GLU A 134 6.32 -6.53 6.49
C GLU A 134 7.77 -6.11 6.79
N SER A 135 8.01 -4.79 6.76
CA SER A 135 9.20 -4.24 7.42
C SER A 135 9.12 -4.47 8.93
N LEU A 136 10.23 -4.83 9.56
CA LEU A 136 10.36 -4.89 11.03
C LEU A 136 9.88 -3.61 11.72
N LEU A 137 10.03 -2.46 11.03
CA LEU A 137 9.71 -1.15 11.54
C LEU A 137 8.31 -0.63 11.12
N CYS A 138 7.52 -1.45 10.40
CA CYS A 138 6.13 -1.15 10.03
C CYS A 138 5.24 -2.38 10.33
N PRO A 139 5.05 -2.74 11.62
CA PRO A 139 4.56 -4.07 12.02
C PRO A 139 3.03 -4.14 12.18
N SER A 140 2.23 -3.52 11.33
CA SER A 140 0.78 -3.40 11.51
C SER A 140 0.03 -4.74 11.54
N LEU A 141 0.36 -5.65 10.63
CA LEU A 141 -0.25 -6.98 10.57
C LEU A 141 0.33 -7.92 11.61
N HIS A 142 1.64 -7.87 11.85
CA HIS A 142 2.28 -8.67 12.88
C HIS A 142 1.67 -8.41 14.26
N GLU A 143 1.58 -7.15 14.65
CA GLU A 143 0.98 -6.77 15.93
C GLU A 143 -0.51 -7.14 16.00
N ALA A 144 -1.25 -7.02 14.89
CA ALA A 144 -2.63 -7.48 14.84
C ALA A 144 -2.74 -9.00 15.02
N GLN A 145 -1.82 -9.79 14.45
CA GLN A 145 -1.79 -11.25 14.65
C GLN A 145 -1.49 -11.61 16.11
N LEU A 146 -0.54 -10.93 16.75
CA LEU A 146 -0.19 -11.17 18.17
C LEU A 146 -1.37 -10.86 19.10
N ASN A 147 -2.13 -9.82 18.81
CA ASN A 147 -3.24 -9.36 19.64
C ASN A 147 -4.60 -9.96 19.20
N ASN A 148 -4.65 -10.67 18.07
CA ASN A 148 -5.87 -11.20 17.46
C ASN A 148 -6.94 -10.13 17.13
N HIS A 149 -6.53 -8.89 16.93
CA HIS A 149 -7.33 -7.76 16.43
C HIS A 149 -6.42 -6.62 15.96
N PRO A 150 -6.91 -5.69 15.10
CA PRO A 150 -6.17 -4.49 14.74
C PRO A 150 -5.76 -3.67 15.97
N VAL A 151 -4.50 -3.27 16.01
CA VAL A 151 -3.94 -2.40 17.08
C VAL A 151 -3.16 -1.26 16.46
N LEU A 152 -3.05 -0.15 17.19
CA LEU A 152 -2.23 0.99 16.76
C LEU A 152 -0.75 0.68 16.93
N VAL A 153 0.03 0.98 15.91
CA VAL A 153 1.48 0.83 15.88
C VAL A 153 2.17 2.15 15.52
N THR A 154 3.41 2.27 15.92
CA THR A 154 4.30 3.33 15.45
C THR A 154 5.18 2.75 14.35
N SER A 155 5.18 3.39 13.19
CA SER A 155 5.99 2.98 12.04
C SER A 155 7.19 3.90 11.86
N SER A 156 8.30 3.36 11.37
CA SER A 156 9.53 4.07 11.03
C SER A 156 10.30 3.34 9.92
N GLY A 157 11.54 3.73 9.65
CA GLY A 157 12.41 3.09 8.68
C GLY A 157 12.12 3.48 7.22
N ILE A 158 12.89 2.88 6.31
CA ILE A 158 12.89 3.27 4.89
C ILE A 158 11.58 2.95 4.16
N ALA A 159 10.85 1.92 4.60
CA ALA A 159 9.58 1.52 3.99
C ALA A 159 8.36 2.31 4.51
N GLN A 160 8.53 3.18 5.52
CA GLN A 160 7.44 3.91 6.18
C GLN A 160 6.55 4.70 5.21
N SER A 161 7.15 5.29 4.17
CA SER A 161 6.40 6.14 3.23
C SER A 161 5.30 5.41 2.45
N GLY A 162 5.40 4.08 2.30
CA GLY A 162 4.43 3.26 1.59
C GLY A 162 3.75 2.18 2.44
N LEU A 163 4.43 1.71 3.52
CA LEU A 163 3.92 0.65 4.40
C LEU A 163 3.64 1.12 5.84
N GLY A 164 3.84 2.40 6.14
CA GLY A 164 3.71 2.96 7.50
C GLY A 164 2.26 3.22 7.93
N ALA A 165 1.32 2.33 7.64
CA ALA A 165 -0.03 2.42 8.16
C ALA A 165 -0.03 2.34 9.70
N PRO A 166 -0.84 3.17 10.39
CA PRO A 166 -0.89 3.16 11.85
C PRO A 166 -1.59 1.91 12.42
N SER A 167 -2.28 1.15 11.60
CA SER A 167 -2.95 -0.11 11.93
C SER A 167 -3.31 -0.84 10.65
N ILE A 168 -3.46 -2.17 10.74
CA ILE A 168 -4.18 -2.92 9.70
C ILE A 168 -5.64 -2.44 9.67
N GLY A 169 -6.25 -2.34 8.48
CA GLY A 169 -7.66 -1.96 8.35
C GLY A 169 -8.59 -3.05 8.90
N GLN A 170 -9.79 -2.65 9.34
CA GLN A 170 -10.77 -3.59 9.89
C GLN A 170 -11.25 -4.60 8.84
N TYR A 171 -11.65 -4.13 7.66
CA TYR A 171 -12.02 -5.02 6.54
C TYR A 171 -10.86 -5.93 6.13
N ASN A 172 -9.65 -5.39 6.13
CA ASN A 172 -8.45 -6.14 5.79
C ASN A 172 -8.17 -7.25 6.79
N TRP A 173 -8.30 -6.96 8.09
CA TRP A 173 -8.17 -7.95 9.15
C TRP A 173 -9.19 -9.09 9.00
N GLU A 174 -10.45 -8.77 8.75
CA GLU A 174 -11.52 -9.75 8.55
C GLU A 174 -11.23 -10.71 7.38
N ILE A 175 -10.60 -10.20 6.31
CA ILE A 175 -10.23 -11.00 5.14
C ILE A 175 -8.97 -11.84 5.42
N ILE A 176 -7.92 -11.22 5.97
CA ILE A 176 -6.59 -11.84 6.10
C ILE A 176 -6.55 -12.85 7.23
N SER A 177 -7.19 -12.56 8.37
CA SER A 177 -7.16 -13.43 9.56
C SER A 177 -7.72 -14.82 9.31
N GLN A 178 -8.63 -14.97 8.35
CA GLN A 178 -9.19 -16.25 7.94
C GLN A 178 -8.18 -17.18 7.23
N LYS A 179 -7.10 -16.63 6.67
CA LYS A 179 -6.08 -17.40 5.94
C LYS A 179 -4.86 -17.78 6.77
N SER A 180 -4.69 -17.17 7.95
CA SER A 180 -3.68 -17.53 8.99
C SER A 180 -2.25 -17.77 8.50
N HIS A 181 -1.76 -16.99 7.53
CA HIS A 181 -0.35 -17.05 7.16
C HIS A 181 0.50 -16.18 8.11
N PRO A 182 1.60 -16.73 8.66
CA PRO A 182 2.52 -15.93 9.47
C PRO A 182 3.14 -14.82 8.62
N VAL A 183 3.31 -13.65 9.22
CA VAL A 183 3.97 -12.52 8.56
C VAL A 183 5.47 -12.77 8.47
N MET A 184 6.02 -12.68 7.27
CA MET A 184 7.47 -12.63 7.03
C MET A 184 7.95 -11.21 7.32
N ARG A 185 8.96 -11.07 8.19
CA ARG A 185 9.45 -9.75 8.62
C ARG A 185 10.86 -9.52 8.11
N VAL A 186 11.09 -8.38 7.47
CA VAL A 186 12.36 -8.03 6.83
C VAL A 186 12.95 -6.74 7.40
N SER A 187 14.27 -6.66 7.48
CA SER A 187 14.96 -5.45 7.94
C SER A 187 15.10 -4.42 6.82
N ASP A 188 15.46 -3.18 7.19
CA ASP A 188 15.74 -2.12 6.23
C ASP A 188 16.94 -2.48 5.31
N GLU A 189 17.95 -3.20 5.83
CA GLU A 189 19.11 -3.66 5.06
C GLU A 189 18.70 -4.71 4.01
N MET A 190 17.78 -5.63 4.35
CA MET A 190 17.24 -6.60 3.40
C MET A 190 16.43 -5.91 2.29
N ILE A 191 15.63 -4.90 2.65
CA ILE A 191 14.86 -4.11 1.68
C ILE A 191 15.82 -3.36 0.73
N GLN A 192 16.88 -2.75 1.25
CA GLN A 192 17.88 -2.08 0.43
C GLN A 192 18.63 -3.06 -0.48
N SER A 193 18.95 -4.24 0.03
CA SER A 193 19.56 -5.30 -0.79
C SER A 193 18.63 -5.74 -1.92
N ALA A 194 17.33 -5.85 -1.67
CA ALA A 194 16.34 -6.16 -2.69
C ALA A 194 16.24 -5.04 -3.76
N GLN A 195 16.26 -3.76 -3.36
CA GLN A 195 16.29 -2.64 -4.31
C GLN A 195 17.54 -2.68 -5.20
N ASN A 196 18.71 -2.90 -4.60
CA ASN A 196 19.99 -2.98 -5.33
C ASN A 196 19.97 -4.19 -6.28
N TRP A 197 19.45 -5.33 -5.85
CA TRP A 197 19.33 -6.51 -6.70
C TRP A 197 18.43 -6.25 -7.91
N LEU A 198 17.25 -5.65 -7.70
CA LEU A 198 16.33 -5.28 -8.79
C LEU A 198 17.00 -4.36 -9.79
N TRP A 199 17.72 -3.35 -9.32
CA TRP A 199 18.43 -2.41 -10.19
C TRP A 199 19.57 -3.09 -10.96
N ASN A 200 20.41 -3.85 -10.27
CA ASN A 200 21.62 -4.43 -10.86
C ASN A 200 21.33 -5.57 -11.85
N HIS A 201 20.30 -6.39 -11.57
CA HIS A 201 20.02 -7.57 -12.37
C HIS A 201 18.83 -7.41 -13.33
N CYS A 202 17.83 -6.60 -12.96
CA CYS A 202 16.61 -6.44 -13.74
C CYS A 202 16.45 -5.05 -14.35
N ARG A 203 17.24 -4.06 -13.93
CA ARG A 203 17.08 -2.64 -14.27
C ARG A 203 15.70 -2.10 -13.88
N ILE A 204 15.14 -2.63 -12.81
CA ILE A 204 13.87 -2.19 -12.24
C ILE A 204 14.16 -1.24 -11.10
N LEU A 205 13.67 0.00 -11.19
CA LEU A 205 13.64 0.95 -10.09
C LEU A 205 12.45 0.62 -9.19
N SER A 206 12.69 0.54 -7.89
CA SER A 206 11.62 0.36 -6.89
C SER A 206 11.88 1.25 -5.68
N GLU A 207 10.83 1.85 -5.13
CA GLU A 207 10.92 2.45 -3.80
C GLU A 207 11.04 1.37 -2.72
N PRO A 208 11.54 1.69 -1.50
CA PRO A 208 11.73 0.68 -0.45
C PRO A 208 10.48 -0.14 -0.15
N SER A 209 9.33 0.51 -0.02
CA SER A 209 8.05 -0.16 0.18
C SER A 209 7.67 -1.12 -0.96
N GLY A 210 8.05 -0.78 -2.19
CA GLY A 210 7.81 -1.60 -3.38
C GLY A 210 8.68 -2.85 -3.44
N ALA A 211 9.90 -2.80 -2.88
CA ALA A 211 10.85 -3.90 -2.85
C ALA A 211 10.67 -4.84 -1.63
N THR A 212 9.85 -4.46 -0.64
CA THR A 212 9.72 -5.18 0.64
C THR A 212 9.34 -6.65 0.44
N ALA A 213 8.44 -6.95 -0.50
CA ALA A 213 8.05 -8.34 -0.76
C ALA A 213 9.23 -9.20 -1.25
N LEU A 214 10.09 -8.64 -2.13
CA LEU A 214 11.27 -9.32 -2.63
C LEU A 214 12.31 -9.56 -1.52
N ALA A 215 12.41 -8.64 -0.56
CA ALA A 215 13.38 -8.73 0.53
C ALA A 215 13.26 -10.03 1.34
N ALA A 216 12.07 -10.63 1.40
CA ALA A 216 11.88 -11.92 2.08
C ALA A 216 12.66 -13.08 1.44
N LEU A 217 13.05 -12.98 0.18
CA LEU A 217 13.87 -14.00 -0.49
C LEU A 217 15.36 -13.90 -0.13
N PHE A 218 15.79 -12.87 0.60
CA PHE A 218 17.15 -12.70 1.10
C PHE A 218 17.30 -13.19 2.55
N ASP A 219 16.25 -13.75 3.12
CA ASP A 219 16.27 -14.34 4.48
C ASP A 219 16.36 -15.86 4.39
N ASP A 220 17.52 -16.42 4.72
CA ASP A 220 17.76 -17.87 4.70
C ASP A 220 16.90 -18.65 5.72
N SER A 221 16.27 -17.96 6.68
CA SER A 221 15.34 -18.59 7.62
C SER A 221 14.03 -19.05 6.96
N TRP A 222 13.67 -18.47 5.80
CA TRP A 222 12.50 -18.86 5.03
C TRP A 222 12.88 -19.87 3.96
N GLN A 223 12.47 -21.11 4.15
CA GLN A 223 12.69 -22.16 3.15
C GLN A 223 11.53 -22.15 2.14
N PHE A 224 11.83 -21.64 0.95
CA PHE A 224 10.95 -21.81 -0.20
C PHE A 224 11.27 -23.16 -0.86
N SER A 225 10.21 -23.90 -1.25
CA SER A 225 10.37 -25.09 -2.09
C SER A 225 11.00 -24.71 -3.44
N THR A 226 11.39 -25.70 -4.22
CA THR A 226 11.89 -25.49 -5.59
C THR A 226 10.83 -24.97 -6.56
N ASP A 227 9.57 -24.88 -6.12
CA ASP A 227 8.46 -24.36 -6.91
C ASP A 227 8.58 -22.85 -7.10
N PRO A 228 8.12 -22.33 -8.23
CA PRO A 228 8.12 -20.89 -8.49
C PRO A 228 7.37 -20.11 -7.40
N VAL A 229 7.96 -18.98 -6.98
CA VAL A 229 7.36 -18.02 -6.05
C VAL A 229 7.09 -16.73 -6.81
N GLY A 230 5.86 -16.25 -6.78
CA GLY A 230 5.51 -14.94 -7.30
C GLY A 230 5.84 -13.84 -6.29
N VAL A 231 6.32 -12.71 -6.77
CA VAL A 231 6.61 -11.53 -5.94
C VAL A 231 5.89 -10.33 -6.53
N ILE A 232 5.06 -9.67 -5.74
CA ILE A 232 4.42 -8.43 -6.16
C ILE A 232 5.39 -7.27 -5.91
N LEU A 233 5.96 -6.73 -6.98
CA LEU A 233 6.72 -5.49 -6.95
C LEU A 233 5.75 -4.32 -7.12
N CYS A 234 5.74 -3.40 -6.14
CA CYS A 234 4.83 -2.27 -6.15
C CYS A 234 5.46 -1.03 -6.83
N GLY A 235 5.42 0.13 -6.17
CA GLY A 235 5.78 1.40 -6.77
C GLY A 235 7.27 1.70 -6.89
N ALA A 236 7.56 2.71 -7.72
CA ALA A 236 8.88 3.32 -7.88
C ALA A 236 8.82 4.84 -7.65
N ASN A 237 7.95 5.31 -6.74
CA ASN A 237 7.74 6.72 -6.45
C ASN A 237 8.83 7.25 -5.51
N THR A 238 10.06 7.20 -5.98
CA THR A 238 11.27 7.66 -5.27
C THR A 238 12.06 8.63 -6.12
N ALA A 239 12.74 9.58 -5.47
CA ALA A 239 13.71 10.45 -6.11
C ALA A 239 15.14 9.87 -6.01
N GLU A 240 15.34 8.81 -5.25
CA GLU A 240 16.64 8.20 -4.99
C GLU A 240 16.88 7.02 -5.92
N MET A 241 18.07 6.96 -6.50
CA MET A 241 18.54 5.81 -7.27
C MET A 241 19.21 4.81 -6.33
N PRO A 242 19.02 3.50 -6.53
CA PRO A 242 19.77 2.47 -5.82
C PRO A 242 21.28 2.65 -6.04
N SER A 243 22.06 2.40 -5.00
CA SER A 243 23.55 2.53 -5.03
C SER A 243 24.23 1.26 -5.55
#